data_0a8352cd36e25c0ba11a6930c55280fa
#
_entry.id   0a8352cd36e25c0ba11a6930c55280fa
#
_cell.length_a   1.000
_cell.length_b   1.000
_cell.length_c   1.000
_cell.angle_alpha   90.00
_cell.angle_beta   90.00
_cell.angle_gamma   90.00
#
_symmetry.space_group_name_H-M   'P 1'
#
loop_
_entity.id
_entity.type
_entity.pdbx_description
1 polymer ?
#
loop_
_entity_poly.entity_id
_entity_poly.type
_entity_poly.pdbx_seq_one_letter_code
_entity_poly.pdbx_strand_id
1 'polypeptide(L)'
;MPEISVRGLEMPESPIRKLAPLAVEAKRRGIKVYHLNIGQPDLPTPQCGLDALKKIDRTLLEYSPSQGYLSYREKLCDFYKKFNINVKPDDIIITAGGSEAVLYSFMACLNPGDEIIVPEPAYANYMAFAISAGAKIKTIATSIEEGFALPKVEKFEELINEKTRAIMICNPNNPTGYLYTRREMNQIRDLVKKYDLYLFSDEVYREYIYTGSPYISAMHLQGIENNTVLIDSVSKRYSECGIRIGALITKNEEIRKAVMKFCQARLSPPLIGQIVAEASLDAPASYYRDVYDEYVERRKCLIDGLNRTPGVYSPIPMGAFYTVAKLPVDDSDKFCRWCLEEFNYEGETVMMAPASGFYTTPGAGRNQVRIAYVLKREDLQRALVVLQKALEAYPGRVEEE
;
A
#
# COMPACT_ATOMS: atom_id res chain seq x y z
N MET A 1 -38.26 -2.31 -7.28
CA MET A 1 -37.14 -3.05 -6.67
C MET A 1 -36.53 -2.15 -5.58
N PRO A 2 -36.07 -2.71 -4.47
CA PRO A 2 -35.39 -1.87 -3.46
C PRO A 2 -34.15 -1.18 -4.11
N GLU A 3 -33.87 0.05 -3.67
CA GLU A 3 -32.68 0.78 -4.11
C GLU A 3 -31.46 0.30 -3.34
N ILE A 4 -30.28 0.35 -3.99
CA ILE A 4 -29.00 0.09 -3.28
C ILE A 4 -28.70 1.26 -2.37
N SER A 5 -27.96 0.99 -1.28
CA SER A 5 -27.56 2.04 -0.35
C SER A 5 -26.68 3.10 -1.01
N VAL A 6 -26.77 4.35 -0.53
CA VAL A 6 -25.90 5.45 -0.98
C VAL A 6 -24.41 5.06 -0.88
N ARG A 7 -24.02 4.40 0.21
CA ARG A 7 -22.65 3.88 0.39
C ARG A 7 -22.23 2.91 -0.73
N GLY A 8 -23.14 2.04 -1.17
CA GLY A 8 -22.88 1.11 -2.27
C GLY A 8 -22.70 1.82 -3.63
N LEU A 9 -23.41 2.93 -3.83
CA LEU A 9 -23.28 3.76 -5.05
C LEU A 9 -22.00 4.60 -5.03
N GLU A 10 -21.58 5.09 -3.86
CA GLU A 10 -20.40 5.94 -3.69
C GLU A 10 -19.08 5.15 -3.66
N MET A 11 -19.14 3.80 -3.52
CA MET A 11 -17.94 2.97 -3.47
C MET A 11 -17.16 3.07 -4.78
N PRO A 12 -15.87 3.51 -4.75
CA PRO A 12 -15.10 3.71 -5.98
C PRO A 12 -14.67 2.39 -6.60
N GLU A 13 -14.61 2.35 -7.93
CA GLU A 13 -13.94 1.27 -8.63
C GLU A 13 -12.42 1.30 -8.37
N SER A 14 -11.82 0.12 -8.30
CA SER A 14 -10.37 0.04 -8.09
C SER A 14 -9.59 0.48 -9.34
N PRO A 15 -8.79 1.55 -9.29
CA PRO A 15 -7.97 2.01 -10.41
C PRO A 15 -6.94 0.96 -10.84
N ILE A 16 -6.58 0.04 -9.92
CA ILE A 16 -5.62 -1.03 -10.15
C ILE A 16 -6.25 -2.18 -10.95
N ARG A 17 -7.56 -2.41 -10.79
CA ARG A 17 -8.26 -3.60 -11.31
C ARG A 17 -9.28 -3.29 -12.41
N LYS A 18 -9.72 -2.05 -12.56
CA LYS A 18 -10.76 -1.67 -13.56
C LYS A 18 -10.40 -2.07 -14.99
N LEU A 19 -9.12 -2.14 -15.33
CA LEU A 19 -8.64 -2.56 -16.64
C LEU A 19 -8.41 -4.08 -16.78
N ALA A 20 -8.62 -4.88 -15.72
CA ALA A 20 -8.37 -6.33 -15.77
C ALA A 20 -9.17 -7.07 -16.85
N PRO A 21 -10.45 -6.74 -17.14
CA PRO A 21 -11.20 -7.38 -18.23
C PRO A 21 -10.54 -7.16 -19.59
N LEU A 22 -9.97 -5.97 -19.85
CA LEU A 22 -9.28 -5.65 -21.10
C LEU A 22 -7.98 -6.45 -21.26
N ALA A 23 -7.25 -6.65 -20.15
CA ALA A 23 -6.06 -7.50 -20.15
C ALA A 23 -6.39 -8.98 -20.43
N VAL A 24 -7.54 -9.48 -19.94
CA VAL A 24 -8.03 -10.82 -20.26
C VAL A 24 -8.33 -10.93 -21.75
N GLU A 25 -8.97 -9.92 -22.33
CA GLU A 25 -9.30 -9.91 -23.76
C GLU A 25 -8.05 -9.78 -24.65
N ALA A 26 -7.07 -8.96 -24.26
CA ALA A 26 -5.78 -8.90 -24.94
C ALA A 26 -5.09 -10.29 -24.98
N LYS A 27 -5.09 -11.00 -23.85
CA LYS A 27 -4.55 -12.38 -23.76
C LYS A 27 -5.31 -13.37 -24.65
N ARG A 28 -6.65 -13.25 -24.78
CA ARG A 28 -7.46 -14.07 -25.70
C ARG A 28 -7.08 -13.85 -27.16
N ARG A 29 -6.65 -12.64 -27.51
CA ARG A 29 -6.11 -12.29 -28.83
C ARG A 29 -4.67 -12.77 -29.04
N GLY A 30 -4.07 -13.49 -28.09
CA GLY A 30 -2.70 -14.00 -28.13
C GLY A 30 -1.64 -12.97 -27.76
N ILE A 31 -2.02 -11.81 -27.19
CA ILE A 31 -1.11 -10.75 -26.80
C ILE A 31 -0.59 -11.02 -25.37
N LYS A 32 0.74 -11.05 -25.20
CA LYS A 32 1.37 -11.11 -23.87
C LYS A 32 1.22 -9.76 -23.15
N VAL A 33 0.69 -9.75 -21.92
CA VAL A 33 0.51 -8.56 -21.13
C VAL A 33 1.50 -8.53 -19.97
N TYR A 34 2.35 -7.51 -19.91
CA TYR A 34 3.22 -7.25 -18.78
C TYR A 34 2.45 -6.48 -17.70
N HIS A 35 2.17 -7.14 -16.58
CA HIS A 35 1.36 -6.59 -15.48
C HIS A 35 2.21 -5.71 -14.54
N LEU A 36 2.34 -4.43 -14.87
CA LEU A 36 3.00 -3.42 -14.04
C LEU A 36 2.04 -2.71 -13.05
N ASN A 37 0.76 -3.08 -13.08
CA ASN A 37 -0.30 -2.44 -12.27
C ASN A 37 -0.49 -3.08 -10.90
N ILE A 38 -0.09 -4.34 -10.69
CA ILE A 38 -0.37 -5.09 -9.45
C ILE A 38 0.88 -5.14 -8.59
N GLY A 39 0.76 -4.69 -7.34
CA GLY A 39 1.83 -4.77 -6.34
C GLY A 39 1.76 -6.07 -5.52
N GLN A 40 1.80 -7.20 -6.20
CA GLN A 40 1.93 -8.49 -5.57
C GLN A 40 3.36 -8.99 -5.79
N PRO A 41 4.15 -9.17 -4.71
CA PRO A 41 5.49 -9.75 -4.83
C PRO A 41 5.45 -11.11 -5.53
N ASP A 42 6.45 -11.39 -6.38
CA ASP A 42 6.60 -12.65 -7.11
C ASP A 42 7.77 -13.50 -6.61
N LEU A 43 8.53 -12.99 -5.64
CA LEU A 43 9.59 -13.76 -4.99
C LEU A 43 9.00 -14.86 -4.10
N PRO A 44 9.70 -15.99 -3.91
CA PRO A 44 9.16 -17.09 -3.13
C PRO A 44 8.80 -16.72 -1.70
N THR A 45 7.69 -17.28 -1.20
CA THR A 45 7.36 -17.29 0.23
C THR A 45 8.46 -18.02 1.01
N PRO A 46 8.81 -17.61 2.25
CA PRO A 46 9.80 -18.30 3.07
C PRO A 46 9.52 -19.80 3.20
N GLN A 47 10.55 -20.62 3.04
CA GLN A 47 10.40 -22.08 3.08
C GLN A 47 9.82 -22.57 4.40
N CYS A 48 10.17 -21.91 5.55
CA CYS A 48 9.60 -22.25 6.86
C CYS A 48 8.07 -22.06 6.91
N GLY A 49 7.53 -21.03 6.25
CA GLY A 49 6.09 -20.84 6.13
C GLY A 49 5.42 -21.93 5.27
N LEU A 50 6.01 -22.26 4.13
CA LEU A 50 5.51 -23.33 3.25
C LEU A 50 5.60 -24.72 3.92
N ASP A 51 6.63 -24.96 4.70
CA ASP A 51 6.79 -26.22 5.44
C ASP A 51 5.81 -26.31 6.60
N ALA A 52 5.49 -25.20 7.28
CA ALA A 52 4.46 -25.17 8.29
C ALA A 52 3.08 -25.51 7.71
N LEU A 53 2.77 -24.98 6.51
CA LEU A 53 1.54 -25.31 5.78
C LEU A 53 1.42 -26.81 5.50
N LYS A 54 2.50 -27.45 5.05
CA LYS A 54 2.53 -28.90 4.75
C LYS A 54 2.42 -29.78 6.00
N LYS A 55 2.83 -29.27 7.16
CA LYS A 55 2.83 -29.99 8.44
C LYS A 55 1.56 -29.81 9.25
N ILE A 56 0.54 -29.16 8.68
CA ILE A 56 -0.75 -29.05 9.37
C ILE A 56 -1.39 -30.44 9.48
N ASP A 57 -1.34 -30.99 10.69
CA ASP A 57 -1.95 -32.26 11.06
C ASP A 57 -3.08 -32.00 12.07
N ARG A 58 -4.19 -31.45 11.57
CA ARG A 58 -5.38 -31.13 12.37
C ARG A 58 -6.60 -31.83 11.78
N THR A 59 -7.32 -32.51 12.61
CA THR A 59 -8.62 -33.16 12.24
C THR A 59 -9.78 -32.16 12.30
N LEU A 60 -9.61 -31.03 12.99
CA LEU A 60 -10.59 -29.96 13.15
C LEU A 60 -9.93 -28.60 12.89
N LEU A 61 -10.58 -27.76 12.09
CA LEU A 61 -10.19 -26.37 11.83
C LEU A 61 -11.10 -25.43 12.63
N GLU A 62 -10.82 -25.34 13.92
CA GLU A 62 -11.59 -24.54 14.88
C GLU A 62 -11.30 -23.03 14.75
N TYR A 63 -12.16 -22.20 15.36
CA TYR A 63 -11.90 -20.78 15.52
C TYR A 63 -10.67 -20.56 16.39
N SER A 64 -9.76 -19.69 15.94
CA SER A 64 -8.69 -19.18 16.79
C SER A 64 -9.23 -18.06 17.71
N PRO A 65 -8.49 -17.62 18.74
CA PRO A 65 -8.88 -16.47 19.53
C PRO A 65 -9.11 -15.23 18.63
N SER A 66 -10.12 -14.43 18.95
CA SER A 66 -10.50 -13.25 18.14
C SER A 66 -9.36 -12.23 17.98
N GLN A 67 -8.46 -12.14 18.97
CA GLN A 67 -7.26 -11.32 18.91
C GLN A 67 -6.11 -11.95 18.07
N GLY A 68 -6.21 -13.24 17.74
CA GLY A 68 -5.15 -14.05 17.16
C GLY A 68 -4.36 -14.81 18.20
N TYR A 69 -3.59 -15.81 17.74
CA TYR A 69 -2.79 -16.66 18.63
C TYR A 69 -1.78 -15.87 19.45
N LEU A 70 -1.68 -16.19 20.74
CA LEU A 70 -0.73 -15.53 21.64
C LEU A 70 0.72 -15.79 21.20
N SER A 71 1.06 -17.04 20.83
CA SER A 71 2.38 -17.41 20.33
C SER A 71 2.82 -16.55 19.14
N TYR A 72 1.92 -16.31 18.19
CA TYR A 72 2.21 -15.46 17.04
C TYR A 72 2.42 -14.00 17.45
N ARG A 73 1.59 -13.46 18.36
CA ARG A 73 1.72 -12.09 18.86
C ARG A 73 3.02 -11.88 19.67
N GLU A 74 3.45 -12.88 20.45
CA GLU A 74 4.73 -12.89 21.17
C GLU A 74 5.91 -12.85 20.18
N LYS A 75 5.91 -13.72 19.16
CA LYS A 75 6.93 -13.68 18.09
C LYS A 75 6.94 -12.34 17.32
N LEU A 76 5.79 -11.75 17.10
CA LEU A 76 5.71 -10.41 16.49
C LEU A 76 6.36 -9.34 17.38
N CYS A 77 6.25 -9.41 18.70
CA CYS A 77 6.95 -8.49 19.59
C CYS A 77 8.47 -8.58 19.40
N ASP A 78 9.02 -9.81 19.29
CA ASP A 78 10.46 -9.99 19.03
C ASP A 78 10.86 -9.54 17.62
N PHE A 79 9.99 -9.71 16.64
CA PHE A 79 10.20 -9.17 15.31
C PHE A 79 10.26 -7.63 15.32
N TYR A 80 9.32 -6.96 15.98
CA TYR A 80 9.27 -5.48 16.06
C TYR A 80 10.44 -4.89 16.85
N LYS A 81 10.97 -5.58 17.84
CA LYS A 81 12.20 -5.17 18.57
C LYS A 81 13.38 -4.95 17.64
N LYS A 82 13.49 -5.71 16.53
CA LYS A 82 14.55 -5.54 15.51
C LYS A 82 14.51 -4.15 14.86
N PHE A 83 13.36 -3.49 14.89
CA PHE A 83 13.12 -2.13 14.39
C PHE A 83 13.04 -1.10 15.53
N ASN A 84 13.41 -1.45 16.76
CA ASN A 84 13.26 -0.61 17.97
C ASN A 84 11.79 -0.21 18.25
N ILE A 85 10.83 -1.02 17.79
CA ILE A 85 9.42 -0.87 18.12
C ILE A 85 9.11 -1.76 19.32
N ASN A 86 8.89 -1.13 20.48
CA ASN A 86 8.61 -1.82 21.73
C ASN A 86 7.12 -1.91 22.00
N VAL A 87 6.56 -3.10 21.80
CA VAL A 87 5.14 -3.42 21.99
C VAL A 87 5.01 -4.71 22.81
N LYS A 88 3.85 -4.89 23.44
CA LYS A 88 3.47 -6.10 24.16
C LYS A 88 2.51 -6.94 23.32
N PRO A 89 2.36 -8.25 23.60
CA PRO A 89 1.38 -9.08 22.88
C PRO A 89 -0.04 -8.51 22.90
N ASP A 90 -0.45 -7.84 23.99
CA ASP A 90 -1.77 -7.24 24.11
C ASP A 90 -1.94 -5.96 23.27
N ASP A 91 -0.84 -5.32 22.85
CA ASP A 91 -0.89 -4.17 21.93
C ASP A 91 -1.17 -4.58 20.49
N ILE A 92 -1.11 -5.91 20.19
CA ILE A 92 -1.23 -6.47 18.84
C ILE A 92 -2.55 -7.21 18.67
N ILE A 93 -3.28 -6.87 17.63
CA ILE A 93 -4.51 -7.57 17.19
C ILE A 93 -4.27 -8.09 15.78
N ILE A 94 -4.38 -9.39 15.58
CA ILE A 94 -4.24 -10.02 14.28
C ILE A 94 -5.51 -9.80 13.45
N THR A 95 -5.33 -9.44 12.19
CA THR A 95 -6.40 -9.09 11.25
C THR A 95 -6.33 -9.90 9.97
N ALA A 96 -7.43 -9.91 9.21
CA ALA A 96 -7.50 -10.53 7.88
C ALA A 96 -6.79 -9.66 6.82
N GLY A 97 -5.47 -9.46 7.00
CA GLY A 97 -4.63 -8.57 6.21
C GLY A 97 -4.70 -7.11 6.69
N GLY A 98 -3.80 -6.27 6.16
CA GLY A 98 -3.76 -4.83 6.49
C GLY A 98 -5.07 -4.10 6.18
N SER A 99 -5.85 -4.58 5.21
CA SER A 99 -7.16 -3.98 4.84
C SER A 99 -8.15 -4.00 6.00
N GLU A 100 -8.26 -5.10 6.73
CA GLU A 100 -9.13 -5.17 7.93
C GLU A 100 -8.58 -4.29 9.06
N ALA A 101 -7.25 -4.23 9.21
CA ALA A 101 -6.62 -3.35 10.19
C ALA A 101 -6.96 -1.87 9.94
N VAL A 102 -6.89 -1.40 8.68
CA VAL A 102 -7.31 -0.04 8.32
C VAL A 102 -8.80 0.18 8.61
N LEU A 103 -9.65 -0.74 8.14
CA LEU A 103 -11.10 -0.61 8.32
C LEU A 103 -11.48 -0.55 9.80
N TYR A 104 -10.93 -1.45 10.62
CA TYR A 104 -11.22 -1.47 12.05
C TYR A 104 -10.64 -0.27 12.80
N SER A 105 -9.49 0.26 12.36
CA SER A 105 -8.96 1.53 12.89
C SER A 105 -9.94 2.68 12.65
N PHE A 106 -10.46 2.79 11.43
CA PHE A 106 -11.42 3.84 11.10
C PHE A 106 -12.73 3.66 11.86
N MET A 107 -13.28 2.44 11.89
CA MET A 107 -14.54 2.17 12.59
C MET A 107 -14.45 2.36 14.10
N ALA A 108 -13.28 2.13 14.70
CA ALA A 108 -13.08 2.28 16.15
C ALA A 108 -12.82 3.72 16.58
N CYS A 109 -12.23 4.55 15.71
CA CYS A 109 -11.73 5.87 16.06
C CYS A 109 -12.54 7.02 15.47
N LEU A 110 -13.42 6.75 14.50
CA LEU A 110 -14.11 7.79 13.73
C LEU A 110 -15.63 7.60 13.78
N ASN A 111 -16.35 8.71 13.85
CA ASN A 111 -17.80 8.77 13.72
C ASN A 111 -18.18 9.07 12.25
N PRO A 112 -19.43 8.79 11.86
CA PRO A 112 -19.94 9.24 10.57
C PRO A 112 -19.80 10.76 10.40
N GLY A 113 -19.16 11.16 9.30
CA GLY A 113 -18.89 12.56 8.98
C GLY A 113 -17.54 13.11 9.48
N ASP A 114 -16.82 12.36 10.30
CA ASP A 114 -15.45 12.72 10.69
C ASP A 114 -14.51 12.70 9.48
N GLU A 115 -13.44 13.49 9.54
CA GLU A 115 -12.52 13.72 8.44
C GLU A 115 -11.11 13.18 8.75
N ILE A 116 -10.50 12.57 7.75
CA ILE A 116 -9.11 12.05 7.78
C ILE A 116 -8.29 12.83 6.77
N ILE A 117 -7.17 13.42 7.18
CA ILE A 117 -6.21 14.03 6.26
C ILE A 117 -5.25 12.97 5.74
N VAL A 118 -5.13 12.89 4.41
CA VAL A 118 -4.27 11.90 3.73
C VAL A 118 -3.43 12.61 2.67
N PRO A 119 -2.08 12.48 2.70
CA PRO A 119 -1.25 12.94 1.58
C PRO A 119 -1.59 12.20 0.29
N GLU A 120 -1.83 12.93 -0.80
CA GLU A 120 -2.08 12.34 -2.11
C GLU A 120 -0.92 12.57 -3.09
N PRO A 121 -0.65 11.61 -4.01
CA PRO A 121 -1.44 10.40 -4.28
C PRO A 121 -1.35 9.37 -3.16
N ALA A 122 -2.48 8.73 -2.86
CA ALA A 122 -2.65 7.79 -1.76
C ALA A 122 -3.12 6.42 -2.24
N TYR A 123 -2.91 5.39 -1.43
CA TYR A 123 -3.45 4.07 -1.73
C TYR A 123 -4.98 4.12 -1.88
N ALA A 124 -5.46 3.82 -3.08
CA ALA A 124 -6.85 4.05 -3.49
C ALA A 124 -7.90 3.43 -2.56
N ASN A 125 -7.58 2.32 -1.89
CA ASN A 125 -8.54 1.65 -1.01
C ASN A 125 -8.79 2.41 0.31
N TYR A 126 -7.97 3.41 0.68
CA TYR A 126 -8.27 4.23 1.87
C TYR A 126 -9.60 4.95 1.71
N MET A 127 -9.91 5.44 0.50
CA MET A 127 -11.23 6.02 0.19
C MET A 127 -12.36 5.02 0.45
N ALA A 128 -12.21 3.79 -0.03
CA ALA A 128 -13.21 2.76 0.16
C ALA A 128 -13.41 2.40 1.64
N PHE A 129 -12.34 2.35 2.43
CA PHE A 129 -12.43 2.09 3.87
C PHE A 129 -13.06 3.28 4.62
N ALA A 130 -12.74 4.53 4.23
CA ALA A 130 -13.38 5.71 4.81
C ALA A 130 -14.89 5.72 4.54
N ILE A 131 -15.32 5.50 3.31
CA ILE A 131 -16.74 5.38 2.93
C ILE A 131 -17.41 4.26 3.75
N SER A 132 -16.74 3.10 3.89
CA SER A 132 -17.27 1.97 4.68
C SER A 132 -17.47 2.33 6.15
N ALA A 133 -16.57 3.12 6.72
CA ALA A 133 -16.66 3.61 8.10
C ALA A 133 -17.59 4.85 8.26
N GLY A 134 -18.05 5.44 7.16
CA GLY A 134 -18.84 6.68 7.17
C GLY A 134 -17.99 7.94 7.32
N ALA A 135 -16.68 7.84 7.29
CA ALA A 135 -15.74 8.97 7.38
C ALA A 135 -15.46 9.57 5.99
N LYS A 136 -14.85 10.75 5.97
CA LYS A 136 -14.47 11.47 4.75
C LYS A 136 -12.95 11.63 4.67
N ILE A 137 -12.39 11.44 3.49
CA ILE A 137 -10.99 11.78 3.25
C ILE A 137 -10.90 13.23 2.76
N LYS A 138 -10.00 13.98 3.39
CA LYS A 138 -9.46 15.24 2.90
C LYS A 138 -8.02 15.02 2.47
N THR A 139 -7.70 15.31 1.22
CA THR A 139 -6.35 15.11 0.73
C THR A 139 -5.51 16.37 0.84
N ILE A 140 -4.22 16.16 1.08
CA ILE A 140 -3.20 17.20 0.96
C ILE A 140 -2.28 16.85 -0.19
N ALA A 141 -2.22 17.74 -1.18
CA ALA A 141 -1.49 17.48 -2.41
C ALA A 141 0.02 17.43 -2.16
N THR A 142 0.67 16.43 -2.73
CA THR A 142 2.11 16.39 -2.97
C THR A 142 2.38 16.40 -4.48
N SER A 143 3.60 16.75 -4.89
CA SER A 143 3.95 16.94 -6.29
C SER A 143 5.04 15.96 -6.73
N ILE A 144 4.93 15.48 -7.96
CA ILE A 144 5.94 14.63 -8.57
C ILE A 144 7.25 15.39 -8.79
N GLU A 145 7.18 16.68 -9.07
CA GLU A 145 8.33 17.58 -9.27
C GLU A 145 9.13 17.74 -7.98
N GLU A 146 8.47 17.66 -6.80
CA GLU A 146 9.10 17.69 -5.47
C GLU A 146 9.39 16.28 -4.93
N GLY A 147 9.28 15.26 -5.79
CA GLY A 147 9.49 13.85 -5.42
C GLY A 147 8.47 13.32 -4.40
N PHE A 148 7.30 13.96 -4.29
CA PHE A 148 6.22 13.63 -3.35
C PHE A 148 6.54 13.90 -1.86
N ALA A 149 7.46 14.83 -1.58
CA ALA A 149 7.71 15.32 -0.23
C ALA A 149 6.45 15.94 0.40
N LEU A 150 6.32 15.84 1.72
CA LEU A 150 5.20 16.48 2.40
C LEU A 150 5.28 18.00 2.28
N PRO A 151 4.14 18.66 2.05
CA PRO A 151 4.08 20.11 2.06
C PRO A 151 4.35 20.66 3.48
N LYS A 152 4.53 21.98 3.56
CA LYS A 152 4.72 22.67 4.84
C LYS A 152 3.54 22.43 5.79
N VAL A 153 3.81 22.47 7.10
CA VAL A 153 2.85 22.20 8.16
C VAL A 153 1.61 23.11 8.08
N GLU A 154 1.75 24.34 7.61
CA GLU A 154 0.67 25.30 7.44
C GLU A 154 -0.42 24.77 6.48
N LYS A 155 -0.03 23.98 5.48
CA LYS A 155 -1.00 23.36 4.56
C LYS A 155 -1.85 22.28 5.21
N PHE A 156 -1.31 21.57 6.19
CA PHE A 156 -2.11 20.67 7.02
C PHE A 156 -3.08 21.46 7.90
N GLU A 157 -2.60 22.56 8.51
CA GLU A 157 -3.40 23.38 9.40
C GLU A 157 -4.58 24.06 8.68
N GLU A 158 -4.42 24.45 7.41
CA GLU A 158 -5.50 24.97 6.56
C GLU A 158 -6.65 23.95 6.37
N LEU A 159 -6.37 22.65 6.46
CA LEU A 159 -7.35 21.57 6.30
C LEU A 159 -8.00 21.16 7.62
N ILE A 160 -7.36 21.41 8.75
CA ILE A 160 -7.84 20.98 10.08
C ILE A 160 -9.03 21.83 10.51
N ASN A 161 -10.11 21.18 10.92
CA ASN A 161 -11.30 21.78 11.48
C ASN A 161 -11.92 20.88 12.57
N GLU A 162 -13.09 21.25 13.11
CA GLU A 162 -13.75 20.53 14.20
C GLU A 162 -14.18 19.08 13.85
N LYS A 163 -14.21 18.70 12.56
CA LYS A 163 -14.51 17.34 12.11
C LYS A 163 -13.25 16.51 11.87
N THR A 164 -12.09 17.15 11.79
CA THR A 164 -10.84 16.44 11.58
C THR A 164 -10.49 15.62 12.82
N ARG A 165 -10.28 14.31 12.64
CA ARG A 165 -9.97 13.36 13.71
C ARG A 165 -8.68 12.62 13.53
N ALA A 166 -8.17 12.53 12.30
CA ALA A 166 -6.99 11.69 12.03
C ALA A 166 -6.14 12.23 10.88
N ILE A 167 -4.87 11.85 10.92
CA ILE A 167 -3.96 11.86 9.78
C ILE A 167 -3.65 10.40 9.45
N MET A 168 -3.71 10.03 8.16
CA MET A 168 -3.31 8.71 7.66
C MET A 168 -2.11 8.85 6.76
N ILE A 169 -1.08 8.06 7.03
CA ILE A 169 0.13 7.97 6.19
C ILE A 169 0.42 6.52 5.80
N CYS A 170 1.12 6.33 4.68
CA CYS A 170 1.73 5.07 4.27
C CYS A 170 3.24 5.28 4.18
N ASN A 171 4.01 4.56 4.98
CA ASN A 171 5.46 4.78 5.10
C ASN A 171 6.24 3.45 5.13
N PRO A 172 7.01 3.11 4.07
CA PRO A 172 7.14 3.79 2.77
C PRO A 172 5.83 3.83 1.97
N ASN A 173 5.68 4.82 1.10
CA ASN A 173 4.41 5.16 0.47
C ASN A 173 4.05 4.26 -0.73
N ASN A 174 2.81 3.87 -0.81
CA ASN A 174 2.12 3.41 -2.01
C ASN A 174 1.10 4.50 -2.40
N PRO A 175 1.25 5.16 -3.57
CA PRO A 175 1.89 4.66 -4.80
C PRO A 175 3.30 5.20 -5.11
N THR A 176 3.83 6.14 -4.35
CA THR A 176 4.97 6.97 -4.80
C THR A 176 6.36 6.37 -4.52
N GLY A 177 6.45 5.42 -3.58
CA GLY A 177 7.74 4.96 -3.07
C GLY A 177 8.46 5.98 -2.18
N TYR A 178 7.78 7.07 -1.79
CA TYR A 178 8.35 8.06 -0.89
C TYR A 178 8.57 7.49 0.51
N LEU A 179 9.67 7.87 1.15
CA LEU A 179 10.00 7.53 2.54
C LEU A 179 10.05 8.81 3.35
N TYR A 180 9.19 8.95 4.34
CA TYR A 180 9.14 10.15 5.18
C TYR A 180 10.42 10.33 5.98
N THR A 181 10.95 11.54 5.94
CA THR A 181 12.12 11.96 6.71
C THR A 181 11.80 12.09 8.20
N ARG A 182 12.83 12.10 9.06
CA ARG A 182 12.67 12.37 10.50
C ARG A 182 11.97 13.71 10.74
N ARG A 183 12.28 14.71 9.93
CA ARG A 183 11.66 16.05 10.04
C ARG A 183 10.16 15.97 9.76
N GLU A 184 9.76 15.32 8.69
CA GLU A 184 8.35 15.18 8.32
C GLU A 184 7.57 14.35 9.35
N MET A 185 8.14 13.24 9.83
CA MET A 185 7.52 12.44 10.89
C MET A 185 7.35 13.25 12.18
N ASN A 186 8.32 14.11 12.55
CA ASN A 186 8.17 15.01 13.69
C ASN A 186 7.11 16.09 13.44
N GLN A 187 6.98 16.63 12.23
CA GLN A 187 5.91 17.57 11.87
C GLN A 187 4.52 16.93 12.03
N ILE A 188 4.36 15.70 11.55
CA ILE A 188 3.10 14.93 11.75
C ILE A 188 2.83 14.72 13.23
N ARG A 189 3.84 14.32 14.03
CA ARG A 189 3.71 14.17 15.50
C ARG A 189 3.22 15.46 16.14
N ASP A 190 3.81 16.60 15.79
CA ASP A 190 3.48 17.88 16.40
C ASP A 190 2.06 18.33 16.06
N LEU A 191 1.59 18.08 14.82
CA LEU A 191 0.19 18.28 14.42
C LEU A 191 -0.75 17.37 15.22
N VAL A 192 -0.46 16.08 15.30
CA VAL A 192 -1.25 15.10 16.06
C VAL A 192 -1.37 15.54 17.51
N LYS A 193 -0.28 15.96 18.12
CA LYS A 193 -0.25 16.42 19.51
C LYS A 193 -1.01 17.75 19.70
N LYS A 194 -0.84 18.71 18.78
CA LYS A 194 -1.45 20.04 18.87
C LYS A 194 -2.96 20.00 18.75
N TYR A 195 -3.48 19.14 17.86
CA TYR A 195 -4.90 19.07 17.54
C TYR A 195 -5.60 17.85 18.09
N ASP A 196 -4.92 17.06 18.93
CA ASP A 196 -5.43 15.80 19.53
C ASP A 196 -6.04 14.85 18.47
N LEU A 197 -5.28 14.58 17.42
CA LEU A 197 -5.69 13.71 16.31
C LEU A 197 -5.19 12.29 16.52
N TYR A 198 -5.81 11.33 15.82
CA TYR A 198 -5.22 10.00 15.64
C TYR A 198 -4.19 10.02 14.50
N LEU A 199 -3.16 9.20 14.62
CA LEU A 199 -2.22 8.88 13.55
C LEU A 199 -2.38 7.43 13.14
N PHE A 200 -2.91 7.19 11.94
CA PHE A 200 -2.90 5.86 11.32
C PHE A 200 -1.68 5.77 10.41
N SER A 201 -0.80 4.79 10.68
CA SER A 201 0.43 4.58 9.92
C SER A 201 0.44 3.20 9.29
N ASP A 202 0.27 3.15 7.97
CA ASP A 202 0.40 1.92 7.19
C ASP A 202 1.87 1.67 6.90
N GLU A 203 2.44 0.63 7.53
CA GLU A 203 3.87 0.34 7.48
C GLU A 203 4.16 -1.02 6.80
N VAL A 204 3.28 -1.50 5.94
CA VAL A 204 3.39 -2.81 5.27
C VAL A 204 4.58 -2.95 4.34
N TYR A 205 5.28 -1.85 4.02
CA TYR A 205 6.48 -1.82 3.17
C TYR A 205 7.77 -1.54 3.95
N ARG A 206 7.76 -1.65 5.28
CA ARG A 206 8.88 -1.33 6.18
C ARG A 206 10.20 -2.01 5.80
N GLU A 207 10.16 -3.20 5.27
CA GLU A 207 11.34 -3.99 4.88
C GLU A 207 11.96 -3.53 3.55
N TYR A 208 11.26 -2.67 2.78
CA TYR A 208 11.69 -2.17 1.47
C TYR A 208 12.15 -0.72 1.58
N ILE A 209 13.36 -0.48 2.11
CA ILE A 209 13.96 0.84 2.26
C ILE A 209 15.34 0.84 1.62
N TYR A 210 15.57 1.73 0.66
CA TYR A 210 16.73 1.72 -0.22
C TYR A 210 17.73 2.84 0.06
N THR A 211 17.51 3.64 1.10
CA THR A 211 18.32 4.85 1.38
C THR A 211 19.53 4.58 2.28
N GLY A 212 19.63 3.40 2.88
CA GLY A 212 20.62 3.11 3.94
C GLY A 212 20.35 3.84 5.27
N SER A 213 19.29 4.65 5.34
CA SER A 213 18.90 5.35 6.56
C SER A 213 18.04 4.46 7.46
N PRO A 214 18.13 4.62 8.78
CA PRO A 214 17.25 3.89 9.70
C PRO A 214 15.78 4.22 9.43
N TYR A 215 14.93 3.19 9.45
CA TYR A 215 13.49 3.34 9.35
C TYR A 215 12.90 4.09 10.55
N ILE A 216 11.94 4.96 10.27
CA ILE A 216 11.20 5.71 11.28
C ILE A 216 9.75 5.27 11.29
N SER A 217 9.39 4.42 12.25
CA SER A 217 8.00 4.05 12.51
C SER A 217 7.25 5.18 13.23
N ALA A 218 5.95 5.27 13.04
CA ALA A 218 5.08 6.12 13.85
C ALA A 218 5.16 5.76 15.35
N MET A 219 5.49 4.51 15.69
CA MET A 219 5.69 4.04 17.08
C MET A 219 6.96 4.60 17.74
N HIS A 220 7.86 5.27 16.98
CA HIS A 220 9.02 5.98 17.53
C HIS A 220 8.71 7.43 17.93
N LEU A 221 7.52 7.92 17.63
CA LEU A 221 7.13 9.30 17.88
C LEU A 221 6.64 9.46 19.33
N GLN A 222 7.43 10.18 20.13
CA GLN A 222 7.16 10.36 21.55
C GLN A 222 6.04 11.35 21.82
N GLY A 223 5.20 11.04 22.81
CA GLY A 223 4.11 11.90 23.29
C GLY A 223 2.82 11.82 22.49
N ILE A 224 2.71 10.84 21.57
CA ILE A 224 1.50 10.49 20.82
C ILE A 224 1.24 8.97 20.79
N GLU A 225 1.79 8.24 21.77
CA GLU A 225 1.71 6.78 21.81
C GLU A 225 0.26 6.28 21.85
N ASN A 226 -0.61 7.01 22.54
CA ASN A 226 -2.04 6.68 22.64
C ASN A 226 -2.87 7.18 21.44
N ASN A 227 -2.30 8.02 20.60
CA ASN A 227 -2.95 8.51 19.39
C ASN A 227 -2.61 7.65 18.16
N THR A 228 -1.57 6.78 18.29
CA THR A 228 -0.99 6.08 17.14
C THR A 228 -1.56 4.68 16.98
N VAL A 229 -1.95 4.36 15.76
CA VAL A 229 -2.28 3.00 15.30
C VAL A 229 -1.36 2.65 14.14
N LEU A 230 -0.55 1.62 14.33
CA LEU A 230 0.29 1.05 13.28
C LEU A 230 -0.43 -0.10 12.61
N ILE A 231 -0.39 -0.13 11.28
CA ILE A 231 -0.95 -1.18 10.43
C ILE A 231 0.19 -1.94 9.77
N ASP A 232 0.17 -3.26 9.89
CA ASP A 232 1.17 -4.15 9.32
C ASP A 232 0.54 -5.33 8.57
N SER A 233 1.31 -6.00 7.71
CA SER A 233 0.86 -7.20 7.00
C SER A 233 2.04 -8.05 6.52
N VAL A 234 1.88 -9.35 6.55
CA VAL A 234 2.83 -10.31 5.97
C VAL A 234 2.77 -10.34 4.44
N SER A 235 1.71 -9.77 3.86
CA SER A 235 1.43 -9.82 2.41
C SER A 235 2.61 -9.37 1.55
N LYS A 236 3.35 -8.35 2.00
CA LYS A 236 4.47 -7.79 1.24
C LYS A 236 5.80 -8.37 1.69
N ARG A 237 6.01 -8.43 2.99
CA ARG A 237 7.22 -8.93 3.63
C ARG A 237 7.62 -10.34 3.18
N TYR A 238 6.65 -11.24 3.05
CA TYR A 238 6.88 -12.67 2.80
C TYR A 238 6.24 -13.18 1.50
N SER A 239 5.79 -12.30 0.61
CA SER A 239 5.01 -12.71 -0.57
C SER A 239 3.78 -13.56 -0.21
N GLU A 240 3.17 -13.29 0.92
CA GLU A 240 2.06 -14.05 1.52
C GLU A 240 0.71 -13.35 1.35
N CYS A 241 0.47 -12.71 0.21
CA CYS A 241 -0.78 -11.96 -0.02
C CYS A 241 -2.04 -12.83 0.14
N GLY A 242 -1.94 -14.12 -0.20
CA GLY A 242 -3.07 -15.06 -0.24
C GLY A 242 -3.51 -15.58 1.12
N ILE A 243 -2.63 -15.60 2.14
CA ILE A 243 -3.00 -16.13 3.47
C ILE A 243 -3.82 -15.16 4.31
N ARG A 244 -3.90 -13.87 3.89
CA ARG A 244 -4.74 -12.86 4.52
C ARG A 244 -4.44 -12.62 5.99
N ILE A 245 -3.19 -12.34 6.33
CA ILE A 245 -2.75 -11.99 7.70
C ILE A 245 -2.14 -10.59 7.73
N GLY A 246 -2.61 -9.80 8.68
CA GLY A 246 -2.08 -8.49 9.05
C GLY A 246 -2.20 -8.28 10.55
N ALA A 247 -1.86 -7.07 10.99
CA ALA A 247 -1.94 -6.68 12.37
C ALA A 247 -2.30 -5.20 12.52
N LEU A 248 -3.11 -4.91 13.54
CA LEU A 248 -3.36 -3.60 14.10
C LEU A 248 -2.60 -3.52 15.42
N ILE A 249 -1.75 -2.53 15.57
CA ILE A 249 -0.90 -2.37 16.75
C ILE A 249 -1.11 -0.98 17.34
N THR A 250 -1.47 -0.91 18.62
CA THR A 250 -1.64 0.36 19.34
C THR A 250 -1.43 0.18 20.85
N LYS A 251 -0.86 1.18 21.48
CA LYS A 251 -0.74 1.23 22.96
C LYS A 251 -2.02 1.75 23.63
N ASN A 252 -2.94 2.32 22.86
CA ASN A 252 -4.20 2.82 23.36
C ASN A 252 -5.15 1.67 23.72
N GLU A 253 -5.42 1.51 25.02
CA GLU A 253 -6.28 0.43 25.55
C GLU A 253 -7.72 0.56 25.08
N GLU A 254 -8.26 1.80 24.97
CA GLU A 254 -9.64 2.02 24.57
C GLU A 254 -9.85 1.67 23.09
N ILE A 255 -8.88 1.99 22.22
CA ILE A 255 -8.91 1.56 20.82
C ILE A 255 -8.89 0.03 20.75
N ARG A 256 -7.99 -0.64 21.51
CA ARG A 256 -7.93 -2.11 21.54
C ARG A 256 -9.26 -2.74 21.98
N LYS A 257 -9.87 -2.20 23.04
CA LYS A 257 -11.18 -2.67 23.53
C LYS A 257 -12.27 -2.50 22.46
N ALA A 258 -12.29 -1.37 21.76
CA ALA A 258 -13.25 -1.12 20.68
C ALA A 258 -13.03 -2.07 19.50
N VAL A 259 -11.80 -2.21 19.02
CA VAL A 259 -11.43 -3.11 17.91
C VAL A 259 -11.73 -4.56 18.26
N MET A 260 -11.51 -4.99 19.50
CA MET A 260 -11.85 -6.35 19.93
C MET A 260 -13.34 -6.70 19.78
N LYS A 261 -14.24 -5.74 19.91
CA LYS A 261 -15.68 -5.96 19.67
C LYS A 261 -15.94 -6.31 18.19
N PHE A 262 -15.27 -5.63 17.26
CA PHE A 262 -15.33 -5.95 15.83
C PHE A 262 -14.68 -7.30 15.53
N CYS A 263 -13.55 -7.62 16.17
CA CYS A 263 -12.90 -8.92 16.06
C CYS A 263 -13.78 -10.05 16.55
N GLN A 264 -14.51 -9.87 17.65
CA GLN A 264 -15.46 -10.85 18.18
C GLN A 264 -16.65 -11.03 17.23
N ALA A 265 -17.15 -9.96 16.61
CA ALA A 265 -18.22 -10.04 15.60
C ALA A 265 -17.76 -10.77 14.32
N ARG A 266 -16.49 -10.58 13.91
CA ARG A 266 -15.84 -11.32 12.82
C ARG A 266 -15.53 -12.78 13.20
N LEU A 267 -15.46 -13.13 14.49
CA LEU A 267 -15.06 -14.40 15.13
C LEU A 267 -13.54 -14.52 15.29
N SER A 268 -12.80 -14.90 14.27
CA SER A 268 -11.34 -15.09 14.35
C SER A 268 -10.62 -14.71 13.06
N PRO A 269 -9.32 -14.36 13.12
CA PRO A 269 -8.51 -14.29 11.91
C PRO A 269 -8.28 -15.70 11.33
N PRO A 270 -7.87 -15.81 10.05
CA PRO A 270 -7.66 -17.10 9.40
C PRO A 270 -6.65 -17.98 10.16
N LEU A 271 -7.10 -19.15 10.63
CA LEU A 271 -6.29 -20.09 11.42
C LEU A 271 -5.03 -20.53 10.66
N ILE A 272 -5.20 -21.07 9.46
CA ILE A 272 -4.10 -21.55 8.61
C ILE A 272 -3.14 -20.41 8.28
N GLY A 273 -3.68 -19.22 7.98
CA GLY A 273 -2.87 -18.04 7.72
C GLY A 273 -1.97 -17.66 8.89
N GLN A 274 -2.46 -17.74 10.13
CA GLN A 274 -1.66 -17.45 11.31
C GLN A 274 -0.52 -18.47 11.50
N ILE A 275 -0.77 -19.75 11.27
CA ILE A 275 0.26 -20.81 11.37
C ILE A 275 1.41 -20.53 10.38
N VAL A 276 1.07 -20.19 9.14
CA VAL A 276 2.07 -19.87 8.10
C VAL A 276 2.83 -18.58 8.46
N ALA A 277 2.10 -17.52 8.81
CA ALA A 277 2.69 -16.22 9.14
C ALA A 277 3.61 -16.28 10.38
N GLU A 278 3.23 -17.06 11.41
CA GLU A 278 4.06 -17.29 12.59
C GLU A 278 5.37 -18.02 12.25
N ALA A 279 5.29 -19.06 11.41
CA ALA A 279 6.46 -19.78 10.96
C ALA A 279 7.38 -18.92 10.08
N SER A 280 6.81 -18.03 9.26
CA SER A 280 7.58 -17.13 8.38
C SER A 280 8.42 -16.10 9.14
N LEU A 281 8.11 -15.83 10.42
CA LEU A 281 8.97 -15.01 11.29
C LEU A 281 10.34 -15.65 11.57
N ASP A 282 10.46 -16.96 11.39
CA ASP A 282 11.70 -17.71 11.49
C ASP A 282 12.53 -17.71 10.19
N ALA A 283 12.13 -16.93 9.19
CA ALA A 283 12.88 -16.79 7.94
C ALA A 283 14.32 -16.37 8.22
N PRO A 284 15.32 -17.03 7.60
CA PRO A 284 16.72 -16.72 7.83
C PRO A 284 17.08 -15.31 7.32
N ALA A 285 18.14 -14.71 7.87
CA ALA A 285 18.60 -13.38 7.45
C ALA A 285 18.94 -13.31 5.94
N SER A 286 19.34 -14.44 5.34
CA SER A 286 19.57 -14.55 3.90
C SER A 286 18.32 -14.26 3.08
N TYR A 287 17.15 -14.75 3.52
CA TYR A 287 15.89 -14.48 2.83
C TYR A 287 15.62 -12.97 2.67
N TYR A 288 15.74 -12.21 3.76
CA TYR A 288 15.52 -10.75 3.71
C TYR A 288 16.54 -10.03 2.84
N ARG A 289 17.81 -10.46 2.89
CA ARG A 289 18.87 -9.88 2.07
C ARG A 289 18.63 -10.17 0.58
N ASP A 290 18.33 -11.41 0.23
CA ASP A 290 18.14 -11.82 -1.16
C ASP A 290 16.91 -11.12 -1.77
N VAL A 291 15.81 -10.96 -1.01
CA VAL A 291 14.64 -10.18 -1.40
C VAL A 291 15.00 -8.70 -1.59
N TYR A 292 15.73 -8.12 -0.63
CA TYR A 292 16.16 -6.72 -0.71
C TYR A 292 17.05 -6.46 -1.93
N ASP A 293 18.08 -7.28 -2.14
CA ASP A 293 19.03 -7.13 -3.25
C ASP A 293 18.31 -7.22 -4.61
N GLU A 294 17.38 -8.16 -4.75
CA GLU A 294 16.58 -8.29 -5.99
C GLU A 294 15.73 -7.04 -6.24
N TYR A 295 15.06 -6.50 -5.22
CA TYR A 295 14.25 -5.28 -5.39
C TYR A 295 15.09 -4.02 -5.64
N VAL A 296 16.29 -3.92 -5.10
CA VAL A 296 17.25 -2.86 -5.46
C VAL A 296 17.56 -2.88 -6.95
N GLU A 297 17.86 -4.07 -7.50
CA GLU A 297 18.15 -4.24 -8.92
C GLU A 297 16.92 -3.99 -9.82
N ARG A 298 15.75 -4.46 -9.44
CA ARG A 298 14.49 -4.19 -10.16
C ARG A 298 14.17 -2.70 -10.19
N ARG A 299 14.31 -2.04 -9.03
CA ARG A 299 14.12 -0.58 -8.92
C ARG A 299 15.06 0.16 -9.87
N LYS A 300 16.36 -0.16 -9.84
CA LYS A 300 17.35 0.46 -10.70
C LYS A 300 17.00 0.25 -12.18
N CYS A 301 16.71 -0.99 -12.56
CA CYS A 301 16.33 -1.33 -13.93
C CYS A 301 15.15 -0.50 -14.42
N LEU A 302 14.06 -0.44 -13.62
CA LEU A 302 12.85 0.28 -14.01
C LEU A 302 13.09 1.79 -14.08
N ILE A 303 13.67 2.41 -13.04
CA ILE A 303 13.81 3.87 -12.96
C ILE A 303 14.79 4.39 -14.03
N ASP A 304 15.92 3.69 -14.23
CA ASP A 304 16.86 4.04 -15.27
C ASP A 304 16.24 3.93 -16.68
N GLY A 305 15.37 2.91 -16.88
CA GLY A 305 14.67 2.72 -18.16
C GLY A 305 13.60 3.79 -18.40
N LEU A 306 12.78 4.10 -17.40
CA LEU A 306 11.76 5.15 -17.49
C LEU A 306 12.39 6.51 -17.80
N ASN A 307 13.40 6.94 -17.04
CA ASN A 307 14.01 8.25 -17.19
C ASN A 307 14.91 8.39 -18.44
N ARG A 308 15.20 7.27 -19.15
CA ARG A 308 15.80 7.29 -20.48
C ARG A 308 14.77 7.40 -21.61
N THR A 309 13.51 7.15 -21.32
CA THR A 309 12.43 7.24 -22.31
C THR A 309 12.06 8.73 -22.52
N PRO A 310 12.10 9.25 -23.75
CA PRO A 310 11.82 10.67 -24.01
C PRO A 310 10.44 11.10 -23.49
N GLY A 311 10.40 12.22 -22.75
CA GLY A 311 9.19 12.79 -22.15
C GLY A 311 8.66 12.05 -20.92
N VAL A 312 9.35 11.02 -20.42
CA VAL A 312 8.99 10.32 -19.20
C VAL A 312 9.83 10.80 -18.03
N TYR A 313 9.19 11.08 -16.91
CA TYR A 313 9.86 11.41 -15.66
C TYR A 313 9.33 10.57 -14.50
N SER A 314 10.24 9.99 -13.73
CA SER A 314 9.94 9.26 -12.50
C SER A 314 10.94 9.64 -11.41
N PRO A 315 10.49 10.14 -10.25
CA PRO A 315 11.36 10.28 -9.09
C PRO A 315 11.94 8.92 -8.69
N ILE A 316 13.11 8.93 -8.04
CA ILE A 316 13.72 7.70 -7.51
C ILE A 316 13.00 7.29 -6.24
N PRO A 317 12.30 6.14 -6.20
CA PRO A 317 11.63 5.66 -5.00
C PRO A 317 12.65 5.37 -3.89
N MET A 318 12.37 5.83 -2.68
CA MET A 318 13.21 5.58 -1.51
C MET A 318 12.80 4.33 -0.74
N GLY A 319 11.58 3.84 -0.99
CA GLY A 319 11.04 2.63 -0.37
C GLY A 319 9.90 2.00 -1.17
N ALA A 320 9.27 0.96 -0.61
CA ALA A 320 8.25 0.12 -1.24
C ALA A 320 8.76 -0.50 -2.56
N PHE A 321 7.86 -0.87 -3.46
CA PHE A 321 8.21 -1.38 -4.80
C PHE A 321 7.29 -0.78 -5.87
N TYR A 322 7.03 0.51 -5.72
CA TYR A 322 6.25 1.33 -6.65
C TYR A 322 6.97 2.60 -7.02
N THR A 323 6.58 3.14 -8.16
CA THR A 323 6.83 4.52 -8.53
C THR A 323 5.61 5.10 -9.23
N VAL A 324 5.47 6.42 -9.19
CA VAL A 324 4.58 7.17 -10.07
C VAL A 324 5.46 7.81 -11.13
N ALA A 325 5.11 7.58 -12.40
CA ALA A 325 5.81 8.17 -13.54
C ALA A 325 4.86 9.12 -14.29
N LYS A 326 5.37 10.31 -14.65
CA LYS A 326 4.74 11.24 -15.58
C LYS A 326 5.08 10.79 -17.00
N LEU A 327 4.06 10.71 -17.85
CA LEU A 327 4.17 10.28 -19.25
C LEU A 327 3.79 11.41 -20.19
N PRO A 328 4.35 11.47 -21.42
CA PRO A 328 3.98 12.46 -22.43
C PRO A 328 2.65 12.07 -23.12
N VAL A 329 1.56 12.02 -22.34
CA VAL A 329 0.22 11.64 -22.81
C VAL A 329 -0.83 12.66 -22.35
N ASP A 330 -1.89 12.81 -23.14
CA ASP A 330 -3.03 13.68 -22.82
C ASP A 330 -3.82 13.20 -21.61
N ASP A 331 -3.94 11.86 -21.47
CA ASP A 331 -4.72 11.23 -20.42
C ASP A 331 -4.24 9.78 -20.19
N SER A 332 -3.78 9.48 -18.97
CA SER A 332 -3.23 8.18 -18.61
C SER A 332 -4.30 7.07 -18.56
N ASP A 333 -5.56 7.40 -18.25
CA ASP A 333 -6.66 6.43 -18.31
C ASP A 333 -6.91 5.98 -19.73
N LYS A 334 -6.95 6.92 -20.70
CA LYS A 334 -7.07 6.60 -22.11
C LYS A 334 -5.86 5.82 -22.62
N PHE A 335 -4.65 6.25 -22.28
CA PHE A 335 -3.42 5.58 -22.68
C PHE A 335 -3.37 4.14 -22.19
N CYS A 336 -3.59 3.90 -20.88
CA CYS A 336 -3.59 2.56 -20.32
C CYS A 336 -4.67 1.65 -20.94
N ARG A 337 -5.84 2.20 -21.25
CA ARG A 337 -6.90 1.49 -21.94
C ARG A 337 -6.49 1.14 -23.37
N TRP A 338 -5.99 2.11 -24.11
CA TRP A 338 -5.53 1.94 -25.49
C TRP A 338 -4.42 0.89 -25.61
N CYS A 339 -3.46 0.86 -24.66
CA CYS A 339 -2.43 -0.16 -24.63
C CYS A 339 -3.00 -1.59 -24.61
N LEU A 340 -4.16 -1.81 -24.00
CA LEU A 340 -4.77 -3.13 -23.87
C LEU A 340 -5.75 -3.46 -25.00
N GLU A 341 -6.43 -2.44 -25.56
CA GLU A 341 -7.46 -2.63 -26.57
C GLU A 341 -6.91 -2.64 -28.00
N GLU A 342 -5.97 -1.73 -28.30
CA GLU A 342 -5.57 -1.41 -29.67
C GLU A 342 -4.08 -1.68 -29.95
N PHE A 343 -3.21 -1.51 -28.95
CA PHE A 343 -1.77 -1.57 -29.14
C PHE A 343 -1.19 -2.96 -28.88
N ASN A 344 -0.24 -3.34 -29.73
CA ASN A 344 0.74 -4.36 -29.41
C ASN A 344 2.06 -4.10 -30.18
N TYR A 345 3.18 -4.49 -29.61
CA TYR A 345 4.48 -4.51 -30.25
C TYR A 345 5.04 -5.93 -30.19
N GLU A 346 5.21 -6.56 -31.34
CA GLU A 346 5.65 -7.96 -31.46
C GLU A 346 4.78 -8.95 -30.63
N GLY A 347 3.48 -8.73 -30.59
CA GLY A 347 2.55 -9.57 -29.81
C GLY A 347 2.56 -9.30 -28.32
N GLU A 348 3.11 -8.18 -27.86
CA GLU A 348 3.23 -7.83 -26.44
C GLU A 348 2.67 -6.45 -26.13
N THR A 349 2.16 -6.26 -24.92
CA THR A 349 1.67 -4.96 -24.40
C THR A 349 1.92 -4.82 -22.90
N VAL A 350 1.69 -3.63 -22.37
CA VAL A 350 1.85 -3.30 -20.94
C VAL A 350 0.54 -2.93 -20.28
N MET A 351 0.37 -3.27 -19.02
CA MET A 351 -0.74 -2.85 -18.19
C MET A 351 -0.21 -2.09 -16.98
N MET A 352 -0.51 -0.80 -16.89
CA MET A 352 -0.19 0.06 -15.75
C MET A 352 -1.47 0.48 -15.01
N ALA A 353 -1.33 1.08 -13.83
CA ALA A 353 -2.46 1.67 -13.13
C ALA A 353 -2.49 3.19 -13.39
N PRO A 354 -3.52 3.74 -14.05
CA PRO A 354 -3.67 5.19 -14.19
C PRO A 354 -3.63 5.86 -12.82
N ALA A 355 -2.86 6.94 -12.69
CA ALA A 355 -2.67 7.56 -11.38
C ALA A 355 -3.86 8.44 -10.95
N SER A 356 -4.74 8.83 -11.86
CA SER A 356 -5.96 9.57 -11.55
C SER A 356 -6.76 8.99 -10.38
N GLY A 357 -6.83 7.66 -10.27
CA GLY A 357 -7.55 6.96 -9.20
C GLY A 357 -6.83 6.89 -7.84
N PHE A 358 -5.63 7.48 -7.71
CA PHE A 358 -4.89 7.64 -6.45
C PHE A 358 -4.98 9.06 -5.89
N TYR A 359 -5.64 9.95 -6.62
CA TYR A 359 -5.91 11.34 -6.25
C TYR A 359 -7.42 11.54 -6.05
N THR A 360 -7.77 12.45 -5.15
CA THR A 360 -9.15 12.97 -5.01
C THR A 360 -9.28 14.37 -5.62
N THR A 361 -8.17 15.09 -5.74
CA THR A 361 -8.13 16.40 -6.39
C THR A 361 -8.45 16.26 -7.87
N PRO A 362 -9.50 16.94 -8.37
CA PRO A 362 -9.91 16.85 -9.78
C PRO A 362 -8.77 17.23 -10.72
N GLY A 363 -8.51 16.37 -11.73
CA GLY A 363 -7.49 16.59 -12.76
C GLY A 363 -6.06 16.25 -12.33
N ALA A 364 -5.81 15.95 -11.05
CA ALA A 364 -4.50 15.51 -10.59
C ALA A 364 -4.17 14.11 -11.13
N GLY A 365 -2.89 13.87 -11.41
CA GLY A 365 -2.41 12.57 -11.90
C GLY A 365 -2.86 12.20 -13.33
N ARG A 366 -3.45 13.14 -14.10
CA ARG A 366 -4.04 12.88 -15.41
C ARG A 366 -3.04 12.30 -16.43
N ASN A 367 -1.79 12.71 -16.37
CA ASN A 367 -0.72 12.20 -17.22
C ASN A 367 0.28 11.32 -16.46
N GLN A 368 -0.14 10.75 -15.33
CA GLN A 368 0.69 9.92 -14.49
C GLN A 368 0.17 8.48 -14.43
N VAL A 369 1.09 7.55 -14.22
CA VAL A 369 0.78 6.13 -13.99
C VAL A 369 1.54 5.63 -12.77
N ARG A 370 0.91 4.74 -11.99
CA ARG A 370 1.63 3.95 -11.00
C ARG A 370 2.17 2.68 -11.65
N ILE A 371 3.45 2.41 -11.42
CA ILE A 371 4.14 1.20 -11.86
C ILE A 371 4.67 0.45 -10.64
N ALA A 372 4.42 -0.86 -10.58
CA ALA A 372 5.01 -1.77 -9.62
C ALA A 372 6.19 -2.52 -10.26
N TYR A 373 7.36 -2.54 -9.61
CA TYR A 373 8.53 -3.26 -10.12
C TYR A 373 8.67 -4.64 -9.48
N VAL A 374 7.57 -5.42 -9.56
CA VAL A 374 7.49 -6.78 -9.00
C VAL A 374 7.85 -7.88 -9.99
N LEU A 375 7.94 -7.57 -11.30
CA LEU A 375 8.33 -8.53 -12.32
C LEU A 375 9.84 -8.78 -12.29
N LYS A 376 10.27 -9.93 -12.85
CA LYS A 376 11.69 -10.23 -13.07
C LYS A 376 12.36 -9.17 -13.95
N ARG A 377 13.68 -8.97 -13.78
CA ARG A 377 14.42 -7.92 -14.51
C ARG A 377 14.30 -8.04 -16.02
N GLU A 378 14.35 -9.24 -16.56
CA GLU A 378 14.21 -9.49 -18.00
C GLU A 378 12.84 -9.03 -18.52
N ASP A 379 11.77 -9.34 -17.77
CA ASP A 379 10.42 -8.90 -18.10
C ASP A 379 10.25 -7.38 -17.92
N LEU A 380 10.90 -6.76 -16.92
CA LEU A 380 10.90 -5.30 -16.76
C LEU A 380 11.63 -4.62 -17.92
N GLN A 381 12.79 -5.13 -18.35
CA GLN A 381 13.53 -4.59 -19.50
C GLN A 381 12.68 -4.66 -20.77
N ARG A 382 12.02 -5.80 -21.00
CA ARG A 382 11.16 -5.97 -22.16
C ARG A 382 9.92 -5.08 -22.08
N ALA A 383 9.28 -4.98 -20.92
CA ALA A 383 8.14 -4.11 -20.69
C ALA A 383 8.48 -2.63 -20.95
N LEU A 384 9.69 -2.17 -20.60
CA LEU A 384 10.16 -0.82 -20.91
C LEU A 384 10.29 -0.56 -22.41
N VAL A 385 10.80 -1.53 -23.18
CA VAL A 385 10.83 -1.42 -24.66
C VAL A 385 9.41 -1.32 -25.22
N VAL A 386 8.50 -2.18 -24.75
CA VAL A 386 7.09 -2.17 -25.19
C VAL A 386 6.42 -0.85 -24.79
N LEU A 387 6.66 -0.32 -23.59
CA LEU A 387 6.14 0.97 -23.14
C LEU A 387 6.65 2.13 -24.02
N GLN A 388 7.94 2.15 -24.33
CA GLN A 388 8.50 3.16 -25.23
C GLN A 388 7.82 3.13 -26.60
N LYS A 389 7.63 1.95 -27.18
CA LYS A 389 6.92 1.79 -28.47
C LYS A 389 5.45 2.19 -28.38
N ALA A 390 4.80 1.92 -27.24
CA ALA A 390 3.44 2.39 -26.99
C ALA A 390 3.36 3.93 -26.96
N LEU A 391 4.29 4.58 -26.26
CA LEU A 391 4.35 6.06 -26.21
C LEU A 391 4.65 6.68 -27.56
N GLU A 392 5.51 6.04 -28.39
CA GLU A 392 5.81 6.50 -29.75
C GLU A 392 4.57 6.41 -30.67
N ALA A 393 3.73 5.39 -30.49
CA ALA A 393 2.57 5.11 -31.36
C ALA A 393 1.25 5.71 -30.85
N TYR A 394 1.19 6.19 -29.60
CA TYR A 394 -0.06 6.65 -29.00
C TYR A 394 -0.59 7.93 -29.68
N PRO A 395 -1.87 7.94 -30.17
CA PRO A 395 -2.42 9.11 -30.86
C PRO A 395 -2.56 10.37 -30.00
N GLY A 396 -2.67 10.18 -28.67
CA GLY A 396 -2.77 11.27 -27.68
C GLY A 396 -1.45 11.66 -27.05
N ARG A 397 -0.32 11.38 -27.72
CA ARG A 397 1.00 11.83 -27.25
C ARG A 397 1.08 13.35 -27.26
N VAL A 398 1.63 13.91 -26.18
CA VAL A 398 1.87 15.35 -26.03
C VAL A 398 3.38 15.57 -26.15
N GLU A 399 3.78 16.49 -27.02
CA GLU A 399 5.18 16.95 -27.06
C GLU A 399 5.41 17.93 -25.91
N GLU A 400 6.52 17.79 -25.19
CA GLU A 400 6.94 18.82 -24.23
C GLU A 400 7.38 20.07 -25.00
N GLU A 401 6.76 21.21 -24.68
CA GLU A 401 7.21 22.52 -25.16
C GLU A 401 8.57 22.90 -24.56
#